data_c6e57a6f256aaf7edd894b0c2284b40b
#
_entry.id   c6e57a6f256aaf7edd894b0c2284b40b
#
_cell.length_a   1.000
_cell.length_b   1.000
_cell.length_c   1.000
_cell.angle_alpha   90.00
_cell.angle_beta   90.00
_cell.angle_gamma   90.00
#
_symmetry.space_group_name_H-M   'P 1'
#
loop_
_entity.id
_entity.type
_entity.pdbx_description
1 polymer ?
#
loop_
_entity_poly.entity_id
_entity_poly.type
_entity_poly.pdbx_seq_one_letter_code
_entity_poly.pdbx_strand_id
1 'polypeptide(L)'
;DDAYSPDSAPAVEAGIACLKVVGQLYKQALLTIDERGNAGKFDEVSSVYASADAVREAAVALGEELYAPLDADALRASLGAADQAVRRLAPLVAPAASDKLPPPPGLEQRWRAQWSAAVEAVKFIKS
;
A
#
# COMPACT_ATOMS: atom_id res chain seq x y z
N ASP A 1 -27.92 -1.10 9.83
CA ASP A 1 -27.64 -0.05 8.90
C ASP A 1 -26.19 -0.15 8.40
N ASP A 2 -26.04 -0.34 7.10
CA ASP A 2 -24.72 -0.55 6.52
C ASP A 2 -23.99 0.74 6.21
N ALA A 3 -24.57 1.87 6.54
CA ALA A 3 -23.94 3.14 6.27
C ALA A 3 -22.78 3.41 7.22
N TYR A 4 -21.76 4.05 6.70
CA TYR A 4 -20.64 4.49 7.54
C TYR A 4 -21.11 5.63 8.43
N SER A 5 -20.68 5.62 9.68
CA SER A 5 -20.95 6.73 10.58
C SER A 5 -20.11 7.94 10.14
N PRO A 6 -20.53 9.17 10.50
CA PRO A 6 -19.71 10.35 10.21
C PRO A 6 -18.31 10.26 10.79
N ASP A 7 -18.14 9.54 11.90
CA ASP A 7 -16.85 9.37 12.54
C ASP A 7 -15.93 8.46 11.72
N SER A 8 -16.51 7.61 10.88
CA SER A 8 -15.75 6.65 10.09
C SER A 8 -15.35 7.17 8.70
N ALA A 9 -16.07 8.18 8.20
CA ALA A 9 -15.85 8.65 6.84
C ALA A 9 -14.40 9.08 6.56
N PRO A 10 -13.74 9.85 7.45
CA PRO A 10 -12.34 10.21 7.18
C PRO A 10 -11.41 9.02 7.11
N ALA A 11 -11.64 8.00 7.94
CA ALA A 11 -10.81 6.79 7.93
C ALA A 11 -11.00 6.02 6.62
N VAL A 12 -12.24 5.92 6.14
CA VAL A 12 -12.53 5.24 4.88
C VAL A 12 -11.87 5.98 3.73
N GLU A 13 -11.99 7.29 3.68
CA GLU A 13 -11.38 8.09 2.61
C GLU A 13 -9.87 7.94 2.60
N ALA A 14 -9.24 8.04 3.77
CA ALA A 14 -7.79 7.90 3.88
C ALA A 14 -7.36 6.48 3.53
N GLY A 15 -8.12 5.48 3.95
CA GLY A 15 -7.84 4.08 3.63
C GLY A 15 -7.90 3.83 2.13
N ILE A 16 -8.90 4.38 1.45
CA ILE A 16 -9.01 4.25 0.00
C ILE A 16 -7.80 4.94 -0.68
N ALA A 17 -7.40 6.11 -0.17
CA ALA A 17 -6.24 6.80 -0.70
C ALA A 17 -4.97 5.95 -0.53
N CYS A 18 -4.84 5.27 0.62
CA CYS A 18 -3.74 4.33 0.84
C CYS A 18 -3.75 3.21 -0.21
N LEU A 19 -4.92 2.65 -0.47
CA LEU A 19 -5.03 1.57 -1.46
C LEU A 19 -4.64 2.03 -2.86
N LYS A 20 -4.95 3.28 -3.21
CA LYS A 20 -4.55 3.81 -4.51
C LYS A 20 -3.03 3.92 -4.64
N VAL A 21 -2.36 4.38 -3.57
CA VAL A 21 -0.90 4.47 -3.58
C VAL A 21 -0.28 3.07 -3.66
N VAL A 22 -0.82 2.13 -2.89
CA VAL A 22 -0.36 0.74 -2.93
C VAL A 22 -0.52 0.16 -4.33
N GLY A 23 -1.66 0.43 -4.98
CA GLY A 23 -1.88 -0.03 -6.34
C GLY A 23 -0.85 0.49 -7.32
N GLN A 24 -0.47 1.76 -7.19
CA GLN A 24 0.55 2.34 -8.03
C GLN A 24 1.92 1.72 -7.77
N LEU A 25 2.24 1.49 -6.50
CA LEU A 25 3.50 0.85 -6.13
C LEU A 25 3.56 -0.59 -6.65
N TYR A 26 2.46 -1.34 -6.52
CA TYR A 26 2.38 -2.70 -7.01
C TYR A 26 2.58 -2.74 -8.53
N LYS A 27 1.96 -1.82 -9.25
CA LYS A 27 2.11 -1.72 -10.70
C LYS A 27 3.58 -1.48 -11.07
N GLN A 28 4.25 -0.58 -10.36
CA GLN A 28 5.66 -0.32 -10.60
C GLN A 28 6.51 -1.55 -10.29
N ALA A 29 6.12 -2.32 -9.27
CA ALA A 29 6.81 -3.56 -8.95
C ALA A 29 6.71 -4.57 -10.09
N LEU A 30 5.53 -4.70 -10.70
CA LEU A 30 5.34 -5.62 -11.83
C LEU A 30 6.20 -5.21 -13.03
N LEU A 31 6.30 -3.92 -13.29
CA LEU A 31 7.15 -3.42 -14.36
C LEU A 31 8.63 -3.67 -14.06
N THR A 32 9.03 -3.53 -12.81
CA THR A 32 10.40 -3.83 -12.38
C THR A 32 10.72 -5.30 -12.56
N ILE A 33 9.79 -6.17 -12.20
CA ILE A 33 9.95 -7.63 -12.36
C ILE A 33 10.17 -7.96 -13.83
N ASP A 34 9.35 -7.40 -14.70
CA ASP A 34 9.43 -7.66 -16.12
C ASP A 34 10.78 -7.19 -16.69
N GLU A 35 11.19 -6.00 -16.33
CA GLU A 35 12.45 -5.46 -16.81
C GLU A 35 13.66 -6.25 -16.32
N ARG A 36 13.68 -6.59 -15.05
CA ARG A 36 14.80 -7.33 -14.48
C ARG A 36 14.83 -8.78 -14.93
N GLY A 37 13.65 -9.37 -15.16
CA GLY A 37 13.56 -10.69 -15.74
C GLY A 37 14.16 -10.71 -17.14
N ASN A 38 13.86 -9.70 -17.96
CA ASN A 38 14.41 -9.58 -19.29
C ASN A 38 15.93 -9.38 -19.28
N ALA A 39 16.45 -8.79 -18.20
CA ALA A 39 17.90 -8.60 -18.03
C ALA A 39 18.59 -9.80 -17.40
N GLY A 40 17.86 -10.87 -17.09
CA GLY A 40 18.41 -12.07 -16.50
C GLY A 40 18.75 -11.98 -15.02
N LYS A 41 18.23 -10.98 -14.33
CA LYS A 41 18.51 -10.76 -12.92
C LYS A 41 17.48 -11.47 -12.03
N PHE A 42 17.49 -12.80 -12.09
CA PHE A 42 16.42 -13.60 -11.47
C PHE A 42 16.38 -13.53 -9.94
N ASP A 43 17.54 -13.36 -9.29
CA ASP A 43 17.56 -13.21 -7.83
C ASP A 43 16.82 -11.94 -7.40
N GLU A 44 17.04 -10.85 -8.15
CA GLU A 44 16.35 -9.59 -7.87
C GLU A 44 14.85 -9.72 -8.15
N VAL A 45 14.48 -10.43 -9.21
CA VAL A 45 13.08 -10.68 -9.54
C VAL A 45 12.38 -11.40 -8.39
N SER A 46 13.03 -12.45 -7.84
CA SER A 46 12.44 -13.19 -6.73
C SER A 46 12.20 -12.32 -5.51
N SER A 47 13.15 -11.43 -5.19
CA SER A 47 13.01 -10.53 -4.06
C SER A 47 11.86 -9.54 -4.26
N VAL A 48 11.78 -8.95 -5.45
CA VAL A 48 10.72 -8.00 -5.76
C VAL A 48 9.37 -8.70 -5.75
N TYR A 49 9.29 -9.89 -6.33
CA TYR A 49 8.06 -10.65 -6.39
C TYR A 49 7.53 -10.96 -4.98
N ALA A 50 8.40 -11.46 -4.10
CA ALA A 50 7.98 -11.80 -2.74
C ALA A 50 7.47 -10.58 -1.99
N SER A 51 8.17 -9.45 -2.13
CA SER A 51 7.76 -8.21 -1.47
C SER A 51 6.48 -7.65 -2.07
N ALA A 52 6.30 -7.75 -3.39
CA ALA A 52 5.09 -7.30 -4.05
C ALA A 52 3.89 -8.15 -3.62
N ASP A 53 4.08 -9.46 -3.49
CA ASP A 53 3.01 -10.35 -3.05
C ASP A 53 2.57 -10.01 -1.62
N ALA A 54 3.52 -9.70 -0.75
CA ALA A 54 3.20 -9.26 0.61
C ALA A 54 2.39 -7.96 0.62
N VAL A 55 2.73 -7.03 -0.26
CA VAL A 55 1.97 -5.78 -0.40
C VAL A 55 0.55 -6.08 -0.88
N ARG A 56 0.41 -6.97 -1.85
CA ARG A 56 -0.91 -7.36 -2.36
C ARG A 56 -1.78 -7.94 -1.25
N GLU A 57 -1.22 -8.86 -0.47
CA GLU A 57 -1.97 -9.48 0.63
C GLU A 57 -2.37 -8.44 1.69
N ALA A 58 -1.44 -7.54 2.01
CA ALA A 58 -1.74 -6.49 2.98
C ALA A 58 -2.81 -5.54 2.47
N ALA A 59 -2.79 -5.24 1.17
CA ALA A 59 -3.80 -4.37 0.55
C ALA A 59 -5.18 -5.01 0.59
N VAL A 60 -5.27 -6.31 0.32
CA VAL A 60 -6.55 -7.03 0.40
C VAL A 60 -7.09 -6.98 1.82
N ALA A 61 -6.23 -7.25 2.81
CA ALA A 61 -6.64 -7.21 4.21
C ALA A 61 -7.12 -5.81 4.61
N LEU A 62 -6.40 -4.79 4.18
CA LEU A 62 -6.81 -3.42 4.47
C LEU A 62 -8.16 -3.09 3.83
N GLY A 63 -8.34 -3.48 2.57
CA GLY A 63 -9.61 -3.26 1.87
C GLY A 63 -10.79 -3.91 2.58
N GLU A 64 -10.58 -5.11 3.11
CA GLU A 64 -11.63 -5.82 3.85
C GLU A 64 -12.03 -5.09 5.12
N GLU A 65 -11.11 -4.37 5.75
CA GLU A 65 -11.40 -3.62 6.96
C GLU A 65 -12.10 -2.28 6.71
N LEU A 66 -12.26 -1.89 5.45
CA LEU A 66 -12.93 -0.64 5.11
C LEU A 66 -14.44 -0.78 4.94
N TYR A 67 -14.98 -1.97 5.15
CA TYR A 67 -16.43 -2.19 5.13
C TYR A 67 -17.05 -1.89 6.49
N ALA A 68 -18.23 -1.30 6.47
CA ALA A 68 -18.95 -0.97 7.70
C ALA A 68 -19.54 -2.23 8.36
N PRO A 69 -19.60 -2.30 9.70
CA PRO A 69 -19.05 -1.30 10.62
C PRO A 69 -17.55 -1.44 10.76
N LEU A 70 -16.86 -0.33 10.93
CA LEU A 70 -15.42 -0.35 11.05
C LEU A 70 -14.97 -0.78 12.45
N ASP A 71 -13.95 -1.60 12.49
CA ASP A 71 -13.28 -1.99 13.73
C ASP A 71 -11.95 -1.24 13.77
N ALA A 72 -11.83 -0.29 14.71
CA ALA A 72 -10.65 0.55 14.79
C ALA A 72 -9.37 -0.23 15.02
N ASP A 73 -9.41 -1.25 15.88
CA ASP A 73 -8.21 -2.04 16.19
C ASP A 73 -7.78 -2.88 14.98
N ALA A 74 -8.74 -3.51 14.31
CA ALA A 74 -8.44 -4.32 13.12
C ALA A 74 -7.92 -3.43 11.99
N LEU A 75 -8.52 -2.26 11.81
CA LEU A 75 -8.08 -1.33 10.78
C LEU A 75 -6.67 -0.82 11.06
N ARG A 76 -6.39 -0.50 12.32
CA ARG A 76 -5.05 -0.06 12.71
C ARG A 76 -4.01 -1.16 12.45
N ALA A 77 -4.34 -2.40 12.77
CA ALA A 77 -3.45 -3.53 12.52
C ALA A 77 -3.19 -3.71 11.03
N SER A 78 -4.23 -3.58 10.20
CA SER A 78 -4.09 -3.70 8.75
C SER A 78 -3.25 -2.57 8.17
N LEU A 79 -3.42 -1.35 8.68
CA LEU A 79 -2.59 -0.21 8.25
C LEU A 79 -1.13 -0.43 8.61
N GLY A 80 -0.86 -0.97 9.80
CA GLY A 80 0.51 -1.27 10.22
C GLY A 80 1.16 -2.33 9.34
N ALA A 81 0.42 -3.40 9.03
CA ALA A 81 0.92 -4.45 8.15
C ALA A 81 1.20 -3.92 6.75
N ALA A 82 0.30 -3.07 6.23
CA ALA A 82 0.49 -2.48 4.92
C ALA A 82 1.73 -1.59 4.89
N ASP A 83 1.95 -0.81 5.95
CA ASP A 83 3.12 0.06 6.03
C ASP A 83 4.41 -0.74 6.01
N GLN A 84 4.47 -1.84 6.77
CA GLN A 84 5.66 -2.70 6.76
C GLN A 84 5.92 -3.29 5.38
N ALA A 85 4.86 -3.75 4.70
CA ALA A 85 4.99 -4.33 3.38
C ALA A 85 5.47 -3.28 2.36
N VAL A 86 4.91 -2.08 2.42
CA VAL A 86 5.31 -0.99 1.53
C VAL A 86 6.77 -0.61 1.76
N ARG A 87 7.20 -0.54 3.01
CA ARG A 87 8.59 -0.18 3.33
C ARG A 87 9.58 -1.20 2.81
N ARG A 88 9.19 -2.46 2.71
CA ARG A 88 10.05 -3.50 2.16
C ARG A 88 10.10 -3.44 0.63
N LEU A 89 8.98 -3.13 0.01
CA LEU A 89 8.88 -3.14 -1.45
C LEU A 89 9.46 -1.88 -2.08
N ALA A 90 9.19 -0.72 -1.51
CA ALA A 90 9.55 0.56 -2.13
C ALA A 90 11.02 0.66 -2.53
N PRO A 91 11.99 0.26 -1.69
CA PRO A 91 13.40 0.32 -2.10
C PRO A 91 13.74 -0.60 -3.25
N LEU A 92 12.99 -1.70 -3.41
CA LEU A 92 13.25 -2.69 -4.45
C LEU A 92 12.71 -2.26 -5.81
N VAL A 93 11.73 -1.37 -5.80
CA VAL A 93 11.10 -0.82 -7.00
C VAL A 93 11.82 0.45 -7.41
N ALA A 94 12.92 0.72 -6.77
CA ALA A 94 13.65 1.94 -6.99
C ALA A 94 13.91 2.18 -8.47
N PRO A 95 14.00 3.43 -8.82
CA PRO A 95 14.21 3.91 -10.17
C PRO A 95 15.50 3.35 -10.67
N ALA A 96 15.46 2.14 -11.00
CA ALA A 96 16.58 1.60 -11.65
C ALA A 96 16.90 2.53 -12.78
N ALA A 97 18.10 2.54 -13.15
CA ALA A 97 18.62 3.31 -14.22
C ALA A 97 17.95 3.00 -15.57
N SER A 98 16.65 2.79 -15.56
CA SER A 98 15.91 2.49 -16.77
C SER A 98 15.03 3.67 -17.12
N ASP A 99 15.23 4.18 -18.33
CA ASP A 99 14.40 5.27 -18.83
C ASP A 99 12.95 4.84 -19.03
N LYS A 100 12.68 3.55 -19.00
CA LYS A 100 11.33 3.02 -19.22
C LYS A 100 10.51 3.01 -17.94
N LEU A 101 11.17 3.10 -16.81
CA LEU A 101 10.51 3.13 -15.51
C LEU A 101 10.86 4.44 -14.85
N PRO A 102 10.18 5.51 -15.23
CA PRO A 102 10.43 6.76 -14.53
C PRO A 102 10.15 6.51 -13.06
N PRO A 103 11.04 6.90 -12.17
CA PRO A 103 10.75 6.78 -10.76
C PRO A 103 9.43 7.50 -10.54
N PRO A 104 8.44 6.86 -9.93
CA PRO A 104 7.27 7.60 -9.53
C PRO A 104 7.72 8.47 -8.38
N PRO A 105 8.12 9.70 -8.65
CA PRO A 105 8.70 10.50 -7.59
C PRO A 105 7.65 10.68 -6.53
N GLY A 106 8.03 10.38 -5.32
CA GLY A 106 7.17 10.63 -4.22
C GLY A 106 6.16 9.55 -3.88
N LEU A 107 6.22 8.36 -4.50
CA LEU A 107 5.30 7.28 -4.08
C LEU A 107 5.46 6.97 -2.61
N GLU A 108 6.69 6.89 -2.13
CA GLU A 108 6.95 6.63 -0.73
C GLU A 108 6.45 7.78 0.14
N GLN A 109 6.66 9.01 -0.31
CA GLN A 109 6.15 10.19 0.40
C GLN A 109 4.63 10.24 0.38
N ARG A 110 4.02 9.91 -0.75
CA ARG A 110 2.56 9.88 -0.85
C ARG A 110 1.99 8.79 0.06
N TRP A 111 2.64 7.64 0.10
CA TRP A 111 2.24 6.59 1.02
C TRP A 111 2.27 7.09 2.46
N ARG A 112 3.38 7.69 2.85
CA ARG A 112 3.56 8.17 4.22
C ARG A 112 2.49 9.20 4.59
N ALA A 113 2.17 10.10 3.68
CA ALA A 113 1.14 11.12 3.92
C ALA A 113 -0.25 10.49 4.09
N GLN A 114 -0.61 9.57 3.20
CA GLN A 114 -1.92 8.93 3.27
C GLN A 114 -2.03 8.00 4.46
N TRP A 115 -0.97 7.25 4.75
CA TRP A 115 -0.94 6.36 5.90
C TRP A 115 -1.09 7.14 7.20
N SER A 116 -0.35 8.25 7.34
CA SER A 116 -0.46 9.10 8.52
C SER A 116 -1.86 9.66 8.70
N ALA A 117 -2.49 10.08 7.60
CA ALA A 117 -3.86 10.56 7.63
C ALA A 117 -4.82 9.46 8.08
N ALA A 118 -4.62 8.24 7.58
CA ALA A 118 -5.46 7.12 7.95
C ALA A 118 -5.31 6.76 9.42
N VAL A 119 -4.08 6.71 9.91
CA VAL A 119 -3.81 6.39 11.32
C VAL A 119 -4.47 7.44 12.23
N GLU A 120 -4.37 8.72 11.87
CA GLU A 120 -5.02 9.77 12.63
C GLU A 120 -6.53 9.62 12.60
N ALA A 121 -7.09 9.35 11.42
CA ALA A 121 -8.53 9.22 11.27
C ALA A 121 -9.10 8.05 12.07
N VAL A 122 -8.35 6.96 12.21
CA VAL A 122 -8.79 5.79 12.97
C VAL A 122 -9.07 6.16 14.44
N LYS A 123 -8.35 7.14 14.97
CA LYS A 123 -8.55 7.56 16.36
C LYS A 123 -9.94 8.11 16.62
N PHE A 124 -10.63 8.54 15.59
CA PHE A 124 -11.98 9.11 15.73
C PHE A 124 -13.10 8.09 15.54
N ILE A 125 -12.74 6.85 15.21
CA ILE A 125 -13.74 5.80 15.05
C ILE A 125 -14.20 5.37 16.43
N LYS A 126 -15.50 5.40 16.65
CA LYS A 126 -16.09 4.88 17.87
C LYS A 126 -16.40 3.41 17.66
N SER A 127 -15.74 2.59 18.41
CA SER A 127 -15.97 1.16 18.34
C SER A 127 -16.87 0.68 19.48
#